data_960824943eca175c4237feed2a53b03b
#
_entry.id   960824943eca175c4237feed2a53b03b
#
_cell.length_a   1.000
_cell.length_b   1.000
_cell.length_c   1.000
_cell.angle_alpha   90.00
_cell.angle_beta   90.00
_cell.angle_gamma   90.00
#
_symmetry.space_group_name_H-M   'P 1'
#
loop_
_entity.id
_entity.type
_entity.pdbx_description
1 polymer ?
#
loop_
_entity_poly.entity_id
_entity_poly.type
_entity_poly.pdbx_seq_one_letter_code
_entity_poly.pdbx_strand_id
1 'polypeptide(L)'
;MGGRRDGEPMEIAIALFDRFTALDAVGPYQILSSMPGAEVIFVADRRGPIPDDTVLPMVAGATFDEVRSPEVVVVPGGMVTRRMARDGHPVIDWVTAVHPTTQWTTSVCTGSILLAAAGVLEGLDATSHWAALPQLEAFGARPTLERVVVHDGIVTAAGVSSGIDMALHLVARLHGPEVAQAIQLAVEYDPQPPFDAGSPAKAPSEIVDLVRAISGEREAATLA
;
A
#
# COMPACT_ATOMS: atom_id res chain seq x y z
N MET A 1 19.84 3.14 -16.11
CA MET A 1 19.82 1.95 -15.27
C MET A 1 21.10 1.91 -14.46
N GLY A 2 21.09 2.45 -13.25
CA GLY A 2 22.19 2.31 -12.29
C GLY A 2 22.00 0.96 -11.59
N GLY A 3 22.72 -0.06 -12.01
CA GLY A 3 22.69 -1.36 -11.35
C GLY A 3 23.18 -1.24 -9.91
N ARG A 4 22.42 -1.81 -8.97
CA ARG A 4 22.81 -2.00 -7.57
C ARG A 4 24.21 -2.62 -7.51
N ARG A 5 25.09 -2.10 -6.66
CA ARG A 5 26.37 -2.75 -6.38
C ARG A 5 26.10 -3.98 -5.51
N ASP A 6 26.73 -5.10 -5.85
CA ASP A 6 26.62 -6.32 -5.04
C ASP A 6 27.00 -6.01 -3.58
N GLY A 7 26.07 -6.24 -2.65
CA GLY A 7 26.27 -6.04 -1.22
C GLY A 7 25.67 -4.74 -0.62
N GLU A 8 25.13 -3.82 -1.41
CA GLU A 8 24.37 -2.69 -0.85
C GLU A 8 22.96 -3.15 -0.41
N PRO A 9 22.43 -2.68 0.74
CA PRO A 9 21.07 -3.00 1.16
C PRO A 9 20.05 -2.45 0.17
N MET A 10 18.91 -3.13 0.02
CA MET A 10 17.76 -2.63 -0.74
C MET A 10 16.95 -1.70 0.13
N GLU A 11 16.90 -0.43 -0.22
CA GLU A 11 16.09 0.55 0.51
C GLU A 11 14.61 0.42 0.14
N ILE A 12 13.78 0.16 1.13
CA ILE A 12 12.34 0.03 1.02
C ILE A 12 11.68 1.15 1.80
N ALA A 13 11.06 2.11 1.12
CA ALA A 13 10.38 3.22 1.75
C ALA A 13 8.88 2.94 1.88
N ILE A 14 8.37 2.93 3.10
CA ILE A 14 6.94 2.83 3.40
C ILE A 14 6.45 4.21 3.78
N ALA A 15 5.56 4.79 2.98
CA ALA A 15 5.00 6.10 3.22
C ALA A 15 4.04 6.09 4.42
N LEU A 16 4.11 7.14 5.23
CA LEU A 16 3.15 7.40 6.29
C LEU A 16 2.57 8.81 6.09
N PHE A 17 1.33 8.99 6.50
CA PHE A 17 0.63 10.27 6.55
C PHE A 17 -0.43 10.21 7.65
N ASP A 18 -0.83 11.34 8.17
CA ASP A 18 -1.83 11.37 9.26
C ASP A 18 -3.11 10.61 8.86
N ARG A 19 -3.56 9.70 9.72
CA ARG A 19 -4.74 8.85 9.54
C ARG A 19 -4.60 7.79 8.43
N PHE A 20 -3.40 7.28 8.22
CA PHE A 20 -3.21 6.06 7.42
C PHE A 20 -3.82 4.84 8.12
N THR A 21 -4.12 3.79 7.37
CA THR A 21 -4.56 2.52 7.95
C THR A 21 -3.35 1.69 8.37
N ALA A 22 -3.18 1.45 9.67
CA ALA A 22 -1.97 0.85 10.25
C ALA A 22 -1.54 -0.47 9.57
N LEU A 23 -2.47 -1.41 9.35
CA LEU A 23 -2.13 -2.71 8.79
C LEU A 23 -1.65 -2.61 7.33
N ASP A 24 -2.05 -1.58 6.57
CA ASP A 24 -1.57 -1.34 5.20
C ASP A 24 -0.06 -1.06 5.16
N ALA A 25 0.50 -0.53 6.24
CA ALA A 25 1.94 -0.31 6.41
C ALA A 25 2.62 -1.48 7.12
N VAL A 26 2.06 -1.95 8.25
CA VAL A 26 2.66 -2.99 9.09
C VAL A 26 2.66 -4.36 8.41
N GLY A 27 1.61 -4.70 7.65
CA GLY A 27 1.54 -5.97 6.91
C GLY A 27 2.71 -6.15 5.94
N PRO A 28 2.90 -5.25 4.99
CA PRO A 28 4.07 -5.27 4.10
C PRO A 28 5.39 -5.15 4.87
N TYR A 29 5.48 -4.29 5.88
CA TYR A 29 6.68 -4.16 6.71
C TYR A 29 7.12 -5.50 7.28
N GLN A 30 6.22 -6.27 7.89
CA GLN A 30 6.53 -7.54 8.52
C GLN A 30 7.16 -8.54 7.55
N ILE A 31 6.69 -8.56 6.31
CA ILE A 31 7.19 -9.46 5.27
C ILE A 31 8.50 -8.93 4.67
N LEU A 32 8.49 -7.67 4.25
CA LEU A 32 9.62 -7.08 3.51
C LEU A 32 10.86 -6.89 4.39
N SER A 33 10.69 -6.59 5.69
CA SER A 33 11.82 -6.49 6.63
C SER A 33 12.53 -7.83 6.89
N SER A 34 11.86 -8.94 6.58
CA SER A 34 12.45 -10.29 6.66
C SER A 34 13.20 -10.70 5.39
N MET A 35 13.15 -9.89 4.34
CA MET A 35 13.80 -10.17 3.06
C MET A 35 15.33 -9.98 3.17
N PRO A 36 16.16 -10.88 2.62
CA PRO A 36 17.61 -10.73 2.65
C PRO A 36 18.09 -9.41 2.04
N GLY A 37 18.89 -8.66 2.80
CA GLY A 37 19.46 -7.39 2.35
C GLY A 37 18.46 -6.23 2.27
N ALA A 38 17.27 -6.34 2.86
CA ALA A 38 16.31 -5.27 2.93
C ALA A 38 16.64 -4.28 4.07
N GLU A 39 16.52 -3.00 3.77
CA GLU A 39 16.53 -1.91 4.77
C GLU A 39 15.22 -1.13 4.63
N VAL A 40 14.33 -1.29 5.61
CA VAL A 40 13.00 -0.66 5.57
C VAL A 40 13.02 0.64 6.37
N ILE A 41 12.56 1.72 5.75
CA ILE A 41 12.41 3.02 6.36
C ILE A 41 10.96 3.52 6.24
N PHE A 42 10.41 4.03 7.33
CA PHE A 42 9.14 4.77 7.30
C PHE A 42 9.41 6.23 7.01
N VAL A 43 8.73 6.77 6.00
CA VAL A 43 8.90 8.14 5.50
C VAL A 43 7.59 8.92 5.54
N ALA A 44 7.65 10.22 5.86
CA ALA A 44 6.48 11.10 5.90
C ALA A 44 6.87 12.53 5.49
N ASP A 45 5.91 13.47 5.58
CA ASP A 45 6.17 14.90 5.43
C ASP A 45 7.03 15.47 6.58
N ARG A 46 7.09 14.76 7.71
CA ARG A 46 7.87 15.10 8.91
C ARG A 46 8.43 13.86 9.58
N ARG A 47 9.53 14.01 10.30
CA ARG A 47 10.05 12.96 11.19
C ARG A 47 9.21 12.87 12.47
N GLY A 48 9.22 11.70 13.09
CA GLY A 48 8.56 11.47 14.39
C GLY A 48 7.24 10.72 14.27
N PRO A 49 6.40 10.77 15.30
CA PRO A 49 5.16 10.00 15.34
C PRO A 49 4.12 10.52 14.34
N ILE A 50 3.65 9.63 13.50
CA ILE A 50 2.55 9.83 12.54
C ILE A 50 1.38 8.99 13.03
N PRO A 51 0.23 9.58 13.42
CA PRO A 51 -0.92 8.83 13.92
C PRO A 51 -1.62 8.07 12.79
N ASP A 52 -2.04 6.84 13.09
CA ASP A 52 -2.97 6.10 12.24
C ASP A 52 -4.40 6.67 12.34
N ASP A 53 -5.35 5.98 11.76
CA ASP A 53 -6.77 6.36 11.80
C ASP A 53 -7.46 6.10 13.14
N THR A 54 -6.73 5.56 14.14
CA THR A 54 -7.22 5.26 15.49
C THR A 54 -6.30 5.82 16.60
N VAL A 55 -5.43 5.00 17.17
CA VAL A 55 -4.60 5.35 18.34
C VAL A 55 -3.13 4.94 18.23
N LEU A 56 -2.74 4.30 17.13
CA LEU A 56 -1.37 3.79 16.95
C LEU A 56 -0.49 4.79 16.19
N PRO A 57 0.43 5.50 16.83
CA PRO A 57 1.43 6.28 16.11
C PRO A 57 2.56 5.37 15.60
N MET A 58 2.93 5.53 14.34
CA MET A 58 4.16 4.95 13.79
C MET A 58 5.21 6.05 13.60
N VAL A 59 6.48 5.72 13.81
CA VAL A 59 7.56 6.70 13.76
C VAL A 59 8.16 6.76 12.37
N ALA A 60 8.02 7.90 11.68
CA ALA A 60 8.76 8.18 10.47
C ALA A 60 10.23 8.49 10.81
N GLY A 61 11.15 7.68 10.27
CA GLY A 61 12.60 7.81 10.47
C GLY A 61 13.23 8.86 9.54
N ALA A 62 12.55 9.21 8.44
CA ALA A 62 13.00 10.22 7.48
C ALA A 62 11.81 10.99 6.90
N THR A 63 12.11 12.10 6.23
CA THR A 63 11.12 12.85 5.44
C THR A 63 11.14 12.41 3.98
N PHE A 64 10.08 12.76 3.23
CA PHE A 64 10.02 12.54 1.78
C PHE A 64 11.20 13.20 1.04
N ASP A 65 11.67 14.37 1.51
CA ASP A 65 12.80 15.06 0.91
C ASP A 65 14.16 14.38 1.14
N GLU A 66 14.26 13.57 2.17
CA GLU A 66 15.50 12.85 2.51
C GLU A 66 15.61 11.52 1.77
N VAL A 67 14.48 10.90 1.35
CA VAL A 67 14.44 9.60 0.65
C VAL A 67 13.96 9.85 -0.80
N ARG A 68 14.92 9.93 -1.71
CA ARG A 68 14.68 10.39 -3.10
C ARG A 68 14.80 9.32 -4.18
N SER A 69 15.34 8.16 -3.88
CA SER A 69 15.50 7.06 -4.86
C SER A 69 15.50 5.67 -4.19
N PRO A 70 14.45 5.36 -3.39
CA PRO A 70 14.32 4.02 -2.83
C PRO A 70 14.08 3.02 -3.95
N GLU A 71 14.56 1.78 -3.78
CA GLU A 71 14.29 0.70 -4.75
C GLU A 71 12.83 0.25 -4.70
N VAL A 72 12.23 0.27 -3.53
CA VAL A 72 10.83 -0.13 -3.34
C VAL A 72 10.07 0.95 -2.59
N VAL A 73 8.89 1.29 -3.09
CA VAL A 73 7.93 2.19 -2.44
C VAL A 73 6.67 1.42 -2.08
N VAL A 74 6.19 1.58 -0.84
CA VAL A 74 4.88 1.10 -0.39
C VAL A 74 4.04 2.28 0.07
N VAL A 75 2.86 2.46 -0.54
CA VAL A 75 1.92 3.51 -0.18
C VAL A 75 0.69 2.88 0.46
N PRO A 76 0.46 3.07 1.77
CA PRO A 76 -0.71 2.57 2.47
C PRO A 76 -1.96 3.37 2.09
N GLY A 77 -3.13 2.82 2.41
CA GLY A 77 -4.40 3.54 2.32
C GLY A 77 -4.78 4.24 3.62
N GLY A 78 -5.97 4.77 3.62
CA GLY A 78 -6.61 5.46 4.73
C GLY A 78 -7.86 6.19 4.25
N MET A 79 -8.77 6.51 5.16
CA MET A 79 -10.01 7.23 4.83
C MET A 79 -9.75 8.63 4.25
N VAL A 80 -8.56 9.18 4.48
CA VAL A 80 -8.15 10.52 4.02
C VAL A 80 -7.66 10.56 2.57
N THR A 81 -7.32 9.42 1.96
CA THR A 81 -6.66 9.35 0.66
C THR A 81 -7.44 10.01 -0.48
N ARG A 82 -8.78 9.92 -0.47
CA ARG A 82 -9.64 10.59 -1.45
C ARG A 82 -9.51 12.11 -1.39
N ARG A 83 -9.47 12.66 -0.17
CA ARG A 83 -9.26 14.10 0.06
C ARG A 83 -7.85 14.50 -0.36
N MET A 84 -6.85 13.72 0.02
CA MET A 84 -5.46 13.97 -0.36
C MET A 84 -5.26 13.99 -1.88
N ALA A 85 -5.90 13.06 -2.60
CA ALA A 85 -5.83 12.99 -4.06
C ALA A 85 -6.51 14.19 -4.75
N ARG A 86 -7.59 14.73 -4.15
CA ARG A 86 -8.32 15.88 -4.67
C ARG A 86 -7.61 17.21 -4.38
N ASP A 87 -7.13 17.37 -3.15
CA ASP A 87 -6.64 18.65 -2.63
C ASP A 87 -5.11 18.79 -2.78
N GLY A 88 -4.41 17.71 -3.15
CA GLY A 88 -2.96 17.60 -3.16
C GLY A 88 -2.41 17.17 -1.79
N HIS A 89 -1.29 16.46 -1.78
CA HIS A 89 -0.57 16.08 -0.56
C HIS A 89 0.90 15.75 -0.89
N PRO A 90 1.86 16.08 -0.01
CA PRO A 90 3.30 15.84 -0.25
C PRO A 90 3.67 14.40 -0.66
N VAL A 91 2.91 13.39 -0.20
CA VAL A 91 3.13 12.00 -0.61
C VAL A 91 2.93 11.78 -2.12
N ILE A 92 1.99 12.51 -2.74
CA ILE A 92 1.71 12.40 -4.19
C ILE A 92 2.88 12.96 -4.98
N ASP A 93 3.36 14.14 -4.59
CA ASP A 93 4.53 14.78 -5.21
C ASP A 93 5.77 13.91 -5.06
N TRP A 94 5.97 13.33 -3.86
CA TRP A 94 7.06 12.40 -3.60
C TRP A 94 6.97 11.14 -4.46
N VAL A 95 5.82 10.49 -4.53
CA VAL A 95 5.62 9.30 -5.39
C VAL A 95 5.92 9.64 -6.86
N THR A 96 5.41 10.78 -7.35
CA THR A 96 5.67 11.26 -8.72
C THR A 96 7.17 11.42 -8.98
N ALA A 97 7.91 11.94 -8.01
CA ALA A 97 9.34 12.19 -8.13
C ALA A 97 10.19 10.90 -8.08
N VAL A 98 9.84 9.95 -7.20
CA VAL A 98 10.67 8.75 -6.99
C VAL A 98 10.30 7.59 -7.92
N HIS A 99 9.03 7.48 -8.36
CA HIS A 99 8.56 6.39 -9.22
C HIS A 99 9.47 6.10 -10.43
N PRO A 100 9.99 7.08 -11.19
CA PRO A 100 10.86 6.82 -12.33
C PRO A 100 12.19 6.14 -11.98
N THR A 101 12.58 6.13 -10.70
CA THR A 101 13.83 5.55 -10.22
C THR A 101 13.64 4.30 -9.38
N THR A 102 12.41 3.99 -8.95
CA THR A 102 12.10 2.78 -8.19
C THR A 102 12.15 1.53 -9.07
N GLN A 103 12.54 0.43 -8.48
CA GLN A 103 12.34 -0.89 -9.07
C GLN A 103 10.87 -1.34 -8.92
N TRP A 104 10.24 -1.00 -7.79
CA TRP A 104 8.84 -1.33 -7.50
C TRP A 104 8.13 -0.20 -6.78
N THR A 105 7.05 0.29 -7.37
CA THR A 105 6.10 1.21 -6.73
C THR A 105 4.83 0.44 -6.39
N THR A 106 4.51 0.34 -5.09
CA THR A 106 3.41 -0.51 -4.64
C THR A 106 2.42 0.25 -3.77
N SER A 107 1.19 -0.26 -3.71
CA SER A 107 0.15 0.28 -2.84
C SER A 107 -0.70 -0.80 -2.19
N VAL A 108 -1.25 -0.47 -1.03
CA VAL A 108 -2.25 -1.28 -0.33
C VAL A 108 -3.53 -0.45 -0.18
N CYS A 109 -4.68 -1.09 -0.33
CA CYS A 109 -5.98 -0.47 -0.07
C CYS A 109 -6.17 0.80 -0.93
N THR A 110 -6.63 1.89 -0.34
CA THR A 110 -6.82 3.19 -1.01
C THR A 110 -5.51 3.95 -1.29
N GLY A 111 -4.35 3.39 -0.96
CA GLY A 111 -3.05 3.89 -1.40
C GLY A 111 -2.93 3.94 -2.93
N SER A 112 -3.63 3.05 -3.64
CA SER A 112 -3.70 3.08 -5.10
C SER A 112 -4.35 4.36 -5.66
N ILE A 113 -5.24 5.03 -4.91
CA ILE A 113 -5.78 6.33 -5.31
C ILE A 113 -4.67 7.39 -5.33
N LEU A 114 -3.73 7.33 -4.37
CA LEU A 114 -2.59 8.24 -4.34
C LEU A 114 -1.60 7.96 -5.48
N LEU A 115 -1.36 6.68 -5.81
CA LEU A 115 -0.59 6.31 -7.01
C LEU A 115 -1.27 6.79 -8.30
N ALA A 116 -2.59 6.65 -8.38
CA ALA A 116 -3.35 7.11 -9.55
C ALA A 116 -3.30 8.64 -9.68
N ALA A 117 -3.42 9.39 -8.57
CA ALA A 117 -3.28 10.84 -8.55
C ALA A 117 -1.85 11.29 -8.92
N ALA A 118 -0.83 10.47 -8.63
CA ALA A 118 0.55 10.69 -9.08
C ALA A 118 0.80 10.32 -10.57
N GLY A 119 -0.23 9.85 -11.29
CA GLY A 119 -0.12 9.45 -12.70
C GLY A 119 0.47 8.05 -12.92
N VAL A 120 0.83 7.33 -11.87
CA VAL A 120 1.51 6.02 -11.95
C VAL A 120 0.62 4.94 -12.57
N LEU A 121 -0.70 5.05 -12.43
CA LEU A 121 -1.66 4.01 -12.84
C LEU A 121 -2.43 4.35 -14.12
N GLU A 122 -2.08 5.41 -14.83
CA GLU A 122 -2.80 5.81 -16.04
C GLU A 122 -2.77 4.70 -17.10
N GLY A 123 -3.96 4.29 -17.58
CA GLY A 123 -4.13 3.24 -18.59
C GLY A 123 -3.83 1.82 -18.12
N LEU A 124 -3.54 1.60 -16.82
CA LEU A 124 -3.27 0.28 -16.27
C LEU A 124 -4.49 -0.30 -15.55
N ASP A 125 -4.56 -1.63 -15.49
CA ASP A 125 -5.48 -2.33 -14.58
C ASP A 125 -4.93 -2.15 -13.15
N ALA A 126 -5.82 -1.83 -12.20
CA ALA A 126 -5.41 -1.60 -10.81
C ALA A 126 -6.50 -2.02 -9.84
N THR A 127 -6.08 -2.45 -8.66
CA THR A 127 -7.02 -2.75 -7.56
C THR A 127 -6.87 -1.75 -6.42
N SER A 128 -7.89 -1.71 -5.58
CA SER A 128 -7.99 -0.87 -4.39
C SER A 128 -8.83 -1.57 -3.33
N HIS A 129 -9.09 -0.92 -2.21
CA HIS A 129 -10.20 -1.35 -1.37
C HIS A 129 -11.48 -1.40 -2.19
N TRP A 130 -12.25 -2.49 -2.09
CA TRP A 130 -13.41 -2.74 -2.97
C TRP A 130 -14.44 -1.59 -3.01
N ALA A 131 -14.64 -0.89 -1.87
CA ALA A 131 -15.53 0.26 -1.78
C ALA A 131 -14.95 1.55 -2.44
N ALA A 132 -13.70 1.51 -2.88
CA ALA A 132 -12.99 2.65 -3.45
C ALA A 132 -12.59 2.44 -4.93
N LEU A 133 -12.87 1.29 -5.50
CA LEU A 133 -12.53 0.97 -6.90
C LEU A 133 -12.99 2.03 -7.91
N PRO A 134 -14.24 2.56 -7.85
CA PRO A 134 -14.68 3.55 -8.83
C PRO A 134 -13.85 4.84 -8.86
N GLN A 135 -13.13 5.17 -7.78
CA GLN A 135 -12.29 6.36 -7.76
C GLN A 135 -11.06 6.26 -8.65
N LEU A 136 -10.59 5.06 -8.96
CA LEU A 136 -9.45 4.84 -9.85
C LEU A 136 -9.73 5.31 -11.28
N GLU A 137 -10.99 5.17 -11.76
CA GLU A 137 -11.41 5.60 -13.10
C GLU A 137 -11.22 7.11 -13.31
N ALA A 138 -11.45 7.91 -12.25
CA ALA A 138 -11.29 9.36 -12.32
C ALA A 138 -9.84 9.80 -12.62
N PHE A 139 -8.87 8.91 -12.39
CA PHE A 139 -7.45 9.11 -12.67
C PHE A 139 -6.93 8.25 -13.83
N GLY A 140 -7.84 7.73 -14.68
CA GLY A 140 -7.47 7.00 -15.89
C GLY A 140 -7.03 5.55 -15.70
N ALA A 141 -7.08 5.00 -14.49
CA ALA A 141 -6.83 3.57 -14.26
C ALA A 141 -8.09 2.72 -14.55
N ARG A 142 -7.90 1.45 -14.87
CA ARG A 142 -8.99 0.48 -15.04
C ARG A 142 -9.14 -0.37 -13.76
N PRO A 143 -10.23 -0.18 -12.98
CA PRO A 143 -10.40 -0.92 -11.73
C PRO A 143 -10.69 -2.40 -11.96
N THR A 144 -10.10 -3.26 -11.13
CA THR A 144 -10.36 -4.69 -11.10
C THR A 144 -10.56 -5.17 -9.65
N LEU A 145 -11.30 -6.28 -9.50
CA LEU A 145 -11.54 -6.93 -8.19
C LEU A 145 -10.45 -7.91 -7.79
N GLU A 146 -9.38 -8.01 -8.57
CA GLU A 146 -8.24 -8.87 -8.22
C GLU A 146 -7.63 -8.46 -6.88
N ARG A 147 -7.19 -9.45 -6.11
CA ARG A 147 -6.60 -9.20 -4.79
C ARG A 147 -5.24 -8.51 -4.87
N VAL A 148 -4.43 -8.87 -5.87
CA VAL A 148 -3.15 -8.26 -6.19
C VAL A 148 -3.03 -8.15 -7.70
N VAL A 149 -2.76 -6.96 -8.21
CA VAL A 149 -2.51 -6.68 -9.62
C VAL A 149 -1.04 -6.30 -9.79
N VAL A 150 -0.37 -6.97 -10.73
CA VAL A 150 1.07 -6.79 -10.97
C VAL A 150 1.32 -6.39 -12.41
N HIS A 151 2.02 -5.28 -12.57
CA HIS A 151 2.64 -4.83 -13.82
C HIS A 151 4.16 -4.83 -13.69
N ASP A 152 4.87 -4.43 -14.75
CA ASP A 152 6.32 -4.21 -14.68
C ASP A 152 6.62 -3.01 -13.76
N GLY A 153 7.25 -3.26 -12.64
CA GLY A 153 7.60 -2.24 -11.65
C GLY A 153 6.44 -1.66 -10.81
N ILE A 154 5.19 -2.13 -10.97
CA ILE A 154 4.03 -1.60 -10.23
C ILE A 154 3.21 -2.75 -9.66
N VAL A 155 2.84 -2.65 -8.37
CA VAL A 155 1.90 -3.60 -7.74
C VAL A 155 0.84 -2.85 -6.96
N THR A 156 -0.43 -3.16 -7.21
CA THR A 156 -1.53 -2.69 -6.36
C THR A 156 -2.17 -3.86 -5.62
N ALA A 157 -2.46 -3.68 -4.35
CA ALA A 157 -3.15 -4.65 -3.50
C ALA A 157 -4.52 -4.10 -3.06
N ALA A 158 -5.49 -4.99 -2.97
CA ALA A 158 -6.86 -4.69 -2.53
C ALA A 158 -6.91 -4.22 -1.05
N GLY A 159 -8.00 -4.42 -0.34
CA GLY A 159 -8.19 -3.93 1.03
C GLY A 159 -7.24 -4.57 2.03
N VAL A 160 -6.82 -3.80 2.93
CA VAL A 160 -6.04 -3.92 4.18
C VAL A 160 -5.12 -5.14 4.27
N SER A 161 -5.67 -6.34 4.49
CA SER A 161 -4.88 -7.59 4.66
C SER A 161 -4.16 -8.06 3.39
N SER A 162 -4.55 -7.58 2.21
CA SER A 162 -3.91 -7.96 0.94
C SER A 162 -2.48 -7.42 0.77
N GLY A 163 -2.08 -6.47 1.63
CA GLY A 163 -0.71 -5.99 1.70
C GLY A 163 0.30 -7.07 2.07
N ILE A 164 -0.12 -8.08 2.86
CA ILE A 164 0.72 -9.24 3.19
C ILE A 164 0.94 -10.10 1.94
N ASP A 165 -0.12 -10.41 1.20
CA ASP A 165 -0.02 -11.19 -0.04
C ASP A 165 0.84 -10.44 -1.08
N MET A 166 0.62 -9.13 -1.25
CA MET A 166 1.42 -8.28 -2.13
C MET A 166 2.90 -8.34 -1.80
N ALA A 167 3.25 -8.23 -0.52
CA ALA A 167 4.64 -8.28 -0.08
C ALA A 167 5.28 -9.65 -0.36
N LEU A 168 4.56 -10.76 -0.16
CA LEU A 168 5.03 -12.10 -0.53
C LEU A 168 5.23 -12.25 -2.04
N HIS A 169 4.31 -11.71 -2.86
CA HIS A 169 4.49 -11.65 -4.32
C HIS A 169 5.76 -10.87 -4.70
N LEU A 170 6.02 -9.76 -4.03
CA LEU A 170 7.19 -8.94 -4.29
C LEU A 170 8.49 -9.66 -3.90
N VAL A 171 8.53 -10.29 -2.72
CA VAL A 171 9.68 -11.12 -2.30
C VAL A 171 9.96 -12.24 -3.30
N ALA A 172 8.90 -12.92 -3.78
CA ALA A 172 9.08 -14.00 -4.76
C ALA A 172 9.68 -13.50 -6.09
N ARG A 173 9.38 -12.27 -6.50
CA ARG A 173 9.96 -11.65 -7.71
C ARG A 173 11.40 -11.18 -7.51
N LEU A 174 11.74 -10.71 -6.31
CA LEU A 174 13.05 -10.17 -5.99
C LEU A 174 14.07 -11.25 -5.62
N HIS A 175 13.64 -12.28 -4.89
CA HIS A 175 14.52 -13.32 -4.30
C HIS A 175 14.12 -14.76 -4.62
N GLY A 176 13.08 -14.96 -5.42
CA GLY A 176 12.58 -16.28 -5.78
C GLY A 176 11.51 -16.82 -4.81
N PRO A 177 10.75 -17.84 -5.27
CA PRO A 177 9.62 -18.39 -4.52
C PRO A 177 10.04 -19.11 -3.23
N GLU A 178 11.25 -19.65 -3.15
CA GLU A 178 11.75 -20.36 -1.96
C GLU A 178 11.90 -19.38 -0.78
N VAL A 179 12.44 -18.19 -1.03
CA VAL A 179 12.59 -17.15 0.01
C VAL A 179 11.21 -16.65 0.46
N ALA A 180 10.29 -16.43 -0.47
CA ALA A 180 8.94 -16.01 -0.13
C ALA A 180 8.20 -17.06 0.73
N GLN A 181 8.30 -18.35 0.39
CA GLN A 181 7.74 -19.46 1.17
C GLN A 181 8.37 -19.57 2.56
N ALA A 182 9.70 -19.38 2.66
CA ALA A 182 10.39 -19.39 3.94
C ALA A 182 9.91 -18.26 4.86
N ILE A 183 9.74 -17.05 4.31
CA ILE A 183 9.20 -15.91 5.08
C ILE A 183 7.74 -16.17 5.46
N GLN A 184 6.90 -16.66 4.53
CA GLN A 184 5.50 -16.99 4.81
C GLN A 184 5.39 -17.99 5.97
N LEU A 185 6.21 -19.05 5.95
CA LEU A 185 6.26 -20.05 7.02
C LEU A 185 6.77 -19.46 8.34
N ALA A 186 7.78 -18.61 8.28
CA ALA A 186 8.36 -17.99 9.50
C ALA A 186 7.38 -17.07 10.22
N VAL A 187 6.45 -16.43 9.52
CA VAL A 187 5.40 -15.59 10.11
C VAL A 187 4.08 -16.34 10.30
N GLU A 188 4.04 -17.66 10.01
CA GLU A 188 2.84 -18.51 10.08
C GLU A 188 1.62 -17.89 9.35
N TYR A 189 1.84 -17.28 8.18
CA TYR A 189 0.74 -16.71 7.41
C TYR A 189 -0.07 -17.82 6.72
N ASP A 190 -0.96 -18.42 7.48
CA ASP A 190 -1.93 -19.46 7.08
C ASP A 190 -3.35 -19.05 7.56
N PRO A 191 -3.98 -18.04 6.93
CA PRO A 191 -5.21 -17.43 7.45
C PRO A 191 -6.39 -18.39 7.45
N GLN A 192 -7.01 -18.57 8.63
CA GLN A 192 -8.19 -19.39 8.86
C GLN A 192 -9.29 -18.57 9.55
N PRO A 193 -9.89 -17.59 8.87
CA PRO A 193 -10.91 -16.73 9.46
C PRO A 193 -12.18 -17.54 9.80
N PRO A 194 -12.90 -17.22 10.88
CA PRO A 194 -14.11 -17.95 11.29
C PRO A 194 -15.29 -17.75 10.35
N PHE A 195 -15.23 -16.77 9.44
CA PHE A 195 -16.28 -16.45 8.47
C PHE A 195 -15.72 -16.33 7.06
N ASP A 196 -16.46 -16.77 6.05
CA ASP A 196 -16.11 -16.58 4.63
C ASP A 196 -16.80 -15.31 4.09
N ALA A 197 -16.46 -14.17 4.66
CA ALA A 197 -17.02 -12.84 4.31
C ALA A 197 -15.92 -11.82 3.97
N GLY A 198 -14.74 -12.29 3.56
CA GLY A 198 -13.58 -11.43 3.29
C GLY A 198 -13.61 -10.68 1.96
N SER A 199 -14.65 -10.82 1.15
CA SER A 199 -14.84 -10.05 -0.08
C SER A 199 -16.33 -9.82 -0.35
N PRO A 200 -16.71 -8.80 -1.16
CA PRO A 200 -18.12 -8.56 -1.51
C PRO A 200 -18.78 -9.74 -2.24
N ALA A 201 -18.00 -10.54 -2.95
CA ALA A 201 -18.52 -11.73 -3.66
C ALA A 201 -18.87 -12.89 -2.71
N LYS A 202 -18.30 -12.91 -1.50
CA LYS A 202 -18.48 -13.97 -0.51
C LYS A 202 -19.40 -13.54 0.63
N ALA A 203 -19.35 -12.26 1.00
CA ALA A 203 -20.14 -11.72 2.11
C ALA A 203 -21.63 -11.68 1.77
N PRO A 204 -22.54 -11.94 2.75
CA PRO A 204 -23.96 -11.63 2.60
C PRO A 204 -24.20 -10.18 2.22
N SER A 205 -25.21 -9.92 1.39
CA SER A 205 -25.51 -8.58 0.87
C SER A 205 -25.76 -7.56 1.99
N GLU A 206 -26.44 -7.95 3.05
CA GLU A 206 -26.71 -7.11 4.22
C GLU A 206 -25.43 -6.69 4.96
N ILE A 207 -24.39 -7.53 4.94
CA ILE A 207 -23.07 -7.20 5.52
C ILE A 207 -22.32 -6.23 4.60
N VAL A 208 -22.42 -6.40 3.29
CA VAL A 208 -21.84 -5.45 2.33
C VAL A 208 -22.46 -4.06 2.50
N ASP A 209 -23.79 -4.00 2.64
CA ASP A 209 -24.51 -2.72 2.82
C ASP A 209 -24.19 -2.08 4.17
N LEU A 210 -24.07 -2.87 5.24
CA LEU A 210 -23.63 -2.39 6.55
C LEU A 210 -22.24 -1.75 6.48
N VAL A 211 -21.28 -2.41 5.82
CA VAL A 211 -19.92 -1.86 5.68
C VAL A 211 -19.92 -0.58 4.86
N ARG A 212 -20.73 -0.48 3.80
CA ARG A 212 -20.88 0.76 3.01
C ARG A 212 -21.42 1.90 3.86
N ALA A 213 -22.44 1.66 4.68
CA ALA A 213 -23.03 2.67 5.58
C ALA A 213 -22.00 3.18 6.58
N ILE A 214 -21.28 2.27 7.29
CA ILE A 214 -20.24 2.63 8.27
C ILE A 214 -19.11 3.42 7.61
N SER A 215 -18.68 3.01 6.40
CA SER A 215 -17.60 3.70 5.67
C SER A 215 -18.03 5.11 5.25
N GLY A 216 -19.26 5.29 4.81
CA GLY A 216 -19.81 6.59 4.46
C GLY A 216 -19.91 7.55 5.67
N GLU A 217 -20.34 7.05 6.83
CA GLU A 217 -20.38 7.83 8.07
C GLU A 217 -18.97 8.27 8.52
N ARG A 218 -17.98 7.37 8.46
CA ARG A 218 -16.59 7.68 8.80
C ARG A 218 -15.98 8.70 7.84
N GLU A 219 -16.27 8.58 6.54
CA GLU A 219 -15.80 9.54 5.55
C GLU A 219 -16.40 10.93 5.79
N ALA A 220 -17.72 11.02 6.05
CA ALA A 220 -18.38 12.27 6.38
C ALA A 220 -17.80 12.92 7.64
N ALA A 221 -17.52 12.14 8.69
CA ALA A 221 -16.88 12.62 9.92
C ALA A 221 -15.42 13.07 9.70
N THR A 222 -14.75 12.57 8.67
CA THR A 222 -13.36 12.96 8.31
C THR A 222 -13.33 14.27 7.54
N LEU A 223 -14.43 14.63 6.87
CA LEU A 223 -14.58 15.85 6.07
C LEU A 223 -15.11 17.03 6.87
N ALA A 224 -15.68 16.81 8.05
CA ALA A 224 -16.19 17.85 8.97
C ALA A 224 -15.09 18.40 9.86
#